data_ca2bb84d657c9400f2b857fa677f46ef
#
_entry.id   ca2bb84d657c9400f2b857fa677f46ef
#
_cell.length_a   1.000
_cell.length_b   1.000
_cell.length_c   1.000
_cell.angle_alpha   90.00
_cell.angle_beta   90.00
_cell.angle_gamma   90.00
#
_symmetry.space_group_name_H-M   'P 1'
#
loop_
_entity.id
_entity.type
_entity.pdbx_description
1 polymer ?
#
loop_
_entity_poly.entity_id
_entity_poly.type
_entity_poly.pdbx_seq_one_letter_code
_entity_poly.pdbx_strand_id
1 'polypeptide(L)'
;HNEPGRFSGLLTIDDVDSIVTGLDLKQGQLALADASRDLSADEYVDAAGFIDRGAVADLYRRGATIILNQAHQFTPSLARLCRGLEHTFSSHVQTNTYLTPPSAQGFRTHYDNHDVLVIQVEGEKAWRLYEKPIDTPYRGEGFEPGKYQ
;
A
#
# COMPACT_ATOMS: atom_id res chain seq x y z
N HIS A 1 1.73 -17.74 12.14
CA HIS A 1 1.67 -19.04 11.45
C HIS A 1 2.16 -18.85 10.03
N ASN A 2 3.19 -19.58 9.64
CA ASN A 2 3.67 -19.57 8.26
C ASN A 2 2.97 -20.71 7.52
N GLU A 3 1.90 -20.37 6.77
CA GLU A 3 1.17 -21.32 5.93
C GLU A 3 1.41 -20.92 4.47
N PRO A 4 2.41 -21.51 3.80
CA PRO A 4 2.69 -21.20 2.41
C PRO A 4 1.46 -21.43 1.53
N GLY A 5 1.12 -20.44 0.69
CA GLY A 5 0.00 -20.54 -0.25
C GLY A 5 -1.38 -20.21 0.32
N ARG A 6 -1.55 -19.98 1.62
CA ARG A 6 -2.85 -19.64 2.22
C ARG A 6 -3.52 -18.43 1.55
N PHE A 7 -2.73 -17.46 1.14
CA PHE A 7 -3.21 -16.19 0.57
C PHE A 7 -2.90 -16.04 -0.92
N SER A 8 -2.40 -17.08 -1.60
CA SER A 8 -2.00 -17.03 -3.01
C SER A 8 -3.12 -16.68 -3.98
N GLY A 9 -4.38 -16.89 -3.60
CA GLY A 9 -5.55 -16.54 -4.42
C GLY A 9 -6.16 -15.16 -4.13
N LEU A 10 -5.52 -14.33 -3.28
CA LEU A 10 -6.06 -13.01 -2.96
C LEU A 10 -5.73 -11.98 -4.03
N LEU A 11 -4.49 -11.94 -4.45
CA LEU A 11 -3.95 -10.98 -5.40
C LEU A 11 -2.64 -11.52 -5.96
N THR A 12 -2.38 -11.28 -7.25
CA THR A 12 -1.12 -11.61 -7.92
C THR A 12 -0.46 -10.32 -8.45
N ILE A 13 0.81 -10.42 -8.86
CA ILE A 13 1.49 -9.31 -9.56
C ILE A 13 0.77 -9.01 -10.88
N ASP A 14 0.29 -10.04 -11.60
CA ASP A 14 -0.45 -9.87 -12.85
C ASP A 14 -1.78 -9.13 -12.65
N ASP A 15 -2.47 -9.34 -11.50
CA ASP A 15 -3.65 -8.56 -11.14
C ASP A 15 -3.31 -7.09 -10.93
N VAL A 16 -2.21 -6.78 -10.22
CA VAL A 16 -1.75 -5.40 -10.02
C VAL A 16 -1.38 -4.76 -11.35
N ASP A 17 -0.64 -5.45 -12.21
CA ASP A 17 -0.28 -4.97 -13.55
C ASP A 17 -1.53 -4.67 -14.38
N SER A 18 -2.50 -5.59 -14.38
CA SER A 18 -3.77 -5.43 -15.10
C SER A 18 -4.58 -4.23 -14.60
N ILE A 19 -4.58 -3.96 -13.30
CA ILE A 19 -5.23 -2.78 -12.70
C ILE A 19 -4.51 -1.50 -13.15
N VAL A 20 -3.19 -1.45 -13.01
CA VAL A 20 -2.39 -0.24 -13.31
C VAL A 20 -2.41 0.08 -14.80
N THR A 21 -2.36 -0.93 -15.66
CA THR A 21 -2.30 -0.75 -17.12
C THR A 21 -3.67 -0.69 -17.78
N GLY A 22 -4.66 -1.34 -17.21
CA GLY A 22 -5.99 -1.52 -17.83
C GLY A 22 -7.05 -0.50 -17.39
N LEU A 23 -6.90 0.12 -16.22
CA LEU A 23 -7.90 1.05 -15.69
C LEU A 23 -7.43 2.51 -15.79
N ASP A 24 -8.36 3.43 -16.02
CA ASP A 24 -8.10 4.87 -15.96
C ASP A 24 -8.12 5.34 -14.50
N LEU A 25 -7.05 4.99 -13.79
CA LEU A 25 -6.90 5.36 -12.39
C LEU A 25 -6.71 6.87 -12.21
N LYS A 26 -7.23 7.39 -11.11
CA LYS A 26 -7.11 8.80 -10.71
C LYS A 26 -6.18 8.96 -9.52
N GLN A 27 -5.72 10.19 -9.33
CA GLN A 27 -5.06 10.60 -8.10
C GLN A 27 -5.86 10.14 -6.87
N GLY A 28 -5.18 9.56 -5.88
CA GLY A 28 -5.81 8.98 -4.70
C GLY A 28 -6.12 7.48 -4.82
N GLN A 29 -6.34 6.93 -6.02
CA GLN A 29 -6.50 5.50 -6.23
C GLN A 29 -5.14 4.78 -6.37
N LEU A 30 -4.17 5.47 -6.96
CA LEU A 30 -2.78 5.04 -7.00
C LEU A 30 -1.90 6.14 -6.40
N ALA A 31 -0.90 5.74 -5.64
CA ALA A 31 0.17 6.59 -5.16
C ALA A 31 1.52 5.91 -5.35
N LEU A 32 2.59 6.68 -5.27
CA LEU A 32 3.96 6.19 -5.28
C LEU A 32 4.68 6.63 -4.02
N ALA A 33 5.55 5.77 -3.48
CA ALA A 33 6.40 6.08 -2.34
C ALA A 33 7.84 5.63 -2.58
N ASP A 34 8.79 6.44 -2.12
CA ASP A 34 10.23 6.17 -2.16
C ASP A 34 10.86 6.67 -0.86
N ALA A 35 11.47 5.77 -0.09
CA ALA A 35 12.10 6.16 1.18
C ALA A 35 13.31 7.10 1.00
N SER A 36 13.91 7.14 -0.19
CA SER A 36 15.09 7.97 -0.49
C SER A 36 14.74 9.43 -0.76
N ARG A 37 13.52 9.70 -1.25
CA ARG A 37 13.03 11.05 -1.57
C ARG A 37 11.53 11.18 -1.48
N ASP A 38 11.05 12.38 -1.34
CA ASP A 38 9.63 12.65 -1.45
C ASP A 38 9.23 12.70 -2.94
N LEU A 39 8.13 12.02 -3.29
CA LEU A 39 7.55 12.01 -4.62
C LEU A 39 6.33 12.94 -4.64
N SER A 40 6.34 13.90 -5.57
CA SER A 40 5.16 14.73 -5.82
C SER A 40 4.18 14.01 -6.76
N ALA A 41 2.89 14.21 -6.54
CA ALA A 41 1.87 13.67 -7.43
C ALA A 41 2.04 14.18 -8.89
N ASP A 42 2.53 15.38 -9.08
CA ASP A 42 2.78 15.99 -10.40
C ASP A 42 3.80 15.19 -11.24
N GLU A 43 4.57 14.29 -10.62
CA GLU A 43 5.53 13.43 -11.34
C GLU A 43 4.84 12.27 -12.07
N TYR A 44 3.60 11.91 -11.70
CA TYR A 44 2.89 10.75 -12.24
C TYR A 44 1.38 10.93 -12.39
N VAL A 45 0.88 12.14 -12.20
CA VAL A 45 -0.54 12.51 -12.40
C VAL A 45 -0.60 13.60 -13.47
N ASP A 46 -1.45 13.43 -14.46
CA ASP A 46 -1.65 14.43 -15.52
C ASP A 46 -2.53 15.59 -15.06
N ALA A 47 -2.64 16.62 -15.90
CA ALA A 47 -3.43 17.84 -15.61
C ALA A 47 -4.95 17.56 -15.45
N ALA A 48 -5.45 16.41 -15.91
CA ALA A 48 -6.83 15.99 -15.76
C ALA A 48 -7.05 15.14 -14.49
N GLY A 49 -5.99 14.87 -13.73
CA GLY A 49 -6.01 14.08 -12.50
C GLY A 49 -5.94 12.56 -12.72
N PHE A 50 -5.59 12.11 -13.92
CA PHE A 50 -5.38 10.71 -14.21
C PHE A 50 -3.91 10.29 -14.01
N ILE A 51 -3.71 9.02 -13.71
CA ILE A 51 -2.39 8.43 -13.52
C ILE A 51 -1.70 8.25 -14.89
N ASP A 52 -0.52 8.86 -15.03
CA ASP A 52 0.38 8.60 -16.16
C ASP A 52 1.09 7.25 -15.95
N ARG A 53 0.62 6.22 -16.65
CA ARG A 53 1.14 4.85 -16.58
C ARG A 53 2.62 4.76 -16.94
N GLY A 54 3.07 5.59 -17.89
CA GLY A 54 4.47 5.65 -18.32
C GLY A 54 5.37 6.17 -17.21
N ALA A 55 4.97 7.27 -16.57
CA ALA A 55 5.67 7.85 -15.43
C ALA A 55 5.70 6.89 -14.23
N VAL A 56 4.58 6.21 -13.94
CA VAL A 56 4.52 5.18 -12.88
C VAL A 56 5.51 4.05 -13.15
N ALA A 57 5.55 3.53 -14.37
CA ALA A 57 6.47 2.45 -14.75
C ALA A 57 7.95 2.89 -14.66
N ASP A 58 8.26 4.14 -15.02
CA ASP A 58 9.61 4.69 -14.92
C ASP A 58 10.04 4.87 -13.45
N LEU A 59 9.16 5.41 -12.62
CA LEU A 59 9.42 5.59 -11.19
C LEU A 59 9.56 4.26 -10.47
N TYR A 60 8.72 3.27 -10.79
CA TYR A 60 8.83 1.91 -10.25
C TYR A 60 10.20 1.29 -10.59
N ARG A 61 10.65 1.39 -11.86
CA ARG A 61 11.97 0.90 -12.26
C ARG A 61 13.13 1.60 -11.54
N ARG A 62 12.93 2.82 -11.05
CA ARG A 62 13.91 3.59 -10.24
C ARG A 62 13.84 3.29 -8.74
N GLY A 63 12.93 2.43 -8.30
CA GLY A 63 12.83 2.00 -6.91
C GLY A 63 11.57 2.44 -6.16
N ALA A 64 10.68 3.22 -6.79
CA ALA A 64 9.43 3.62 -6.15
C ALA A 64 8.50 2.42 -5.93
N THR A 65 7.82 2.40 -4.80
CA THR A 65 6.75 1.44 -4.49
C THR A 65 5.43 1.94 -5.08
N ILE A 66 4.74 1.09 -5.84
CA ILE A 66 3.36 1.35 -6.28
C ILE A 66 2.42 1.02 -5.14
N ILE A 67 1.50 1.92 -4.85
CA ILE A 67 0.47 1.78 -3.83
C ILE A 67 -0.89 1.87 -4.51
N LEU A 68 -1.65 0.77 -4.50
CA LEU A 68 -3.07 0.79 -4.87
C LEU A 68 -3.89 0.99 -3.61
N ASN A 69 -4.46 2.17 -3.47
CA ASN A 69 -5.34 2.50 -2.36
C ASN A 69 -6.71 1.86 -2.56
N GLN A 70 -7.27 1.36 -1.47
CA GLN A 70 -8.58 0.70 -1.48
C GLN A 70 -8.69 -0.40 -2.55
N ALA A 71 -7.64 -1.22 -2.70
CA ALA A 71 -7.52 -2.24 -3.73
C ALA A 71 -8.71 -3.24 -3.77
N HIS A 72 -9.47 -3.36 -2.68
CA HIS A 72 -10.71 -4.12 -2.61
C HIS A 72 -11.81 -3.59 -3.55
N GLN A 73 -11.71 -2.35 -4.02
CA GLN A 73 -12.66 -1.79 -5.01
C GLN A 73 -12.40 -2.34 -6.42
N PHE A 74 -11.19 -2.81 -6.70
CA PHE A 74 -10.78 -3.31 -8.02
C PHE A 74 -10.75 -4.84 -8.08
N THR A 75 -10.68 -5.52 -6.91
CA THR A 75 -10.42 -6.95 -6.83
C THR A 75 -11.47 -7.68 -5.99
N PRO A 76 -12.32 -8.53 -6.59
CA PRO A 76 -13.39 -9.22 -5.87
C PRO A 76 -12.92 -10.11 -4.71
N SER A 77 -11.74 -10.72 -4.81
CA SER A 77 -11.14 -11.52 -3.73
C SER A 77 -10.82 -10.67 -2.49
N LEU A 78 -10.21 -9.49 -2.67
CA LEU A 78 -9.95 -8.55 -1.59
C LEU A 78 -11.26 -7.96 -1.02
N ALA A 79 -12.25 -7.69 -1.87
CA ALA A 79 -13.56 -7.24 -1.40
C ALA A 79 -14.24 -8.28 -0.49
N ARG A 80 -14.13 -9.57 -0.82
CA ARG A 80 -14.65 -10.65 0.03
C ARG A 80 -13.89 -10.75 1.35
N LEU A 81 -12.56 -10.62 1.31
CA LEU A 81 -11.70 -10.59 2.51
C LEU A 81 -12.13 -9.45 3.44
N CYS A 82 -12.24 -8.22 2.93
CA CYS A 82 -12.67 -7.07 3.72
C CYS A 82 -14.01 -7.33 4.41
N ARG A 83 -15.02 -7.79 3.69
CA ARG A 83 -16.34 -8.09 4.29
C ARG A 83 -16.27 -9.16 5.38
N GLY A 84 -15.44 -10.20 5.19
CA GLY A 84 -15.22 -11.22 6.22
C GLY A 84 -14.57 -10.67 7.48
N LEU A 85 -13.57 -9.80 7.33
CA LEU A 85 -12.90 -9.14 8.43
C LEU A 85 -13.80 -8.11 9.13
N GLU A 86 -14.58 -7.34 8.37
CA GLU A 86 -15.58 -6.40 8.91
C GLU A 86 -16.60 -7.11 9.80
N HIS A 87 -17.08 -8.28 9.35
CA HIS A 87 -17.98 -9.11 10.16
C HIS A 87 -17.29 -9.61 11.44
N THR A 88 -16.02 -10.01 11.35
CA THR A 88 -15.26 -10.56 12.48
C THR A 88 -14.92 -9.51 13.51
N PHE A 89 -14.47 -8.33 13.07
CA PHE A 89 -14.00 -7.26 13.95
C PHE A 89 -15.04 -6.19 14.25
N SER A 90 -16.22 -6.26 13.65
CA SER A 90 -17.27 -5.23 13.77
C SER A 90 -16.73 -3.81 13.48
N SER A 91 -15.83 -3.69 12.54
CA SER A 91 -15.13 -2.45 12.21
C SER A 91 -14.94 -2.35 10.70
N HIS A 92 -14.85 -1.12 10.19
CA HIS A 92 -14.57 -0.90 8.77
C HIS A 92 -13.17 -1.40 8.40
N VAL A 93 -13.08 -2.13 7.29
CA VAL A 93 -11.82 -2.69 6.76
C VAL A 93 -11.61 -2.25 5.32
N GLN A 94 -10.44 -1.76 5.02
CA GLN A 94 -9.97 -1.48 3.66
C GLN A 94 -8.63 -2.17 3.39
N THR A 95 -8.32 -2.40 2.12
CA THR A 95 -7.02 -2.94 1.72
C THR A 95 -6.26 -1.94 0.86
N ASN A 96 -4.99 -1.73 1.20
CA ASN A 96 -4.03 -1.09 0.32
C ASN A 96 -3.02 -2.15 -0.13
N THR A 97 -2.63 -2.11 -1.40
CA THR A 97 -1.63 -3.02 -1.96
C THR A 97 -0.34 -2.26 -2.22
N TYR A 98 0.78 -2.87 -1.86
CA TYR A 98 2.11 -2.29 -1.99
C TYR A 98 2.98 -3.20 -2.86
N LEU A 99 3.30 -2.78 -4.08
CA LEU A 99 4.23 -3.46 -4.96
C LEU A 99 5.57 -2.72 -4.94
N THR A 100 6.57 -3.32 -4.30
CA THR A 100 7.90 -2.75 -4.13
C THR A 100 8.88 -3.50 -5.03
N PRO A 101 9.70 -2.83 -5.85
CA PRO A 101 10.71 -3.51 -6.65
C PRO A 101 11.82 -4.11 -5.76
N PRO A 102 12.59 -5.10 -6.29
CA PRO A 102 13.68 -5.72 -5.54
C PRO A 102 14.68 -4.69 -5.00
N SER A 103 15.14 -4.90 -3.78
CA SER A 103 16.15 -4.05 -3.11
C SER A 103 15.74 -2.59 -2.88
N ALA A 104 14.45 -2.27 -2.99
CA ALA A 104 13.91 -0.94 -2.73
C ALA A 104 13.19 -0.88 -1.38
N GLN A 105 12.99 0.35 -0.89
CA GLN A 105 12.22 0.65 0.33
C GLN A 105 11.20 1.75 0.02
N GLY A 106 9.92 1.47 0.24
CA GLY A 106 8.85 2.44 -0.04
C GLY A 106 8.71 3.52 1.02
N PHE A 107 8.83 3.16 2.30
CA PHE A 107 8.55 4.07 3.40
C PHE A 107 9.70 4.18 4.37
N ARG A 108 9.90 5.38 4.91
CA ARG A 108 10.71 5.62 6.11
C ARG A 108 10.00 5.08 7.34
N THR A 109 10.69 4.97 8.47
CA THR A 109 10.08 4.59 9.75
C THR A 109 8.93 5.52 10.08
N HIS A 110 7.77 4.96 10.37
CA HIS A 110 6.55 5.66 10.79
C HIS A 110 5.65 4.71 11.59
N TYR A 111 4.58 5.23 12.15
CA TYR A 111 3.45 4.45 12.65
C TYR A 111 2.14 4.99 12.06
N ASP A 112 1.17 4.12 11.94
CA ASP A 112 -0.21 4.47 11.61
C ASP A 112 -1.05 4.52 12.89
N ASN A 113 -2.04 5.41 12.94
CA ASN A 113 -2.95 5.54 14.09
C ASN A 113 -4.18 4.63 14.01
N HIS A 114 -4.03 3.49 13.34
CA HIS A 114 -5.05 2.44 13.22
C HIS A 114 -4.38 1.06 13.21
N ASP A 115 -5.19 0.03 13.44
CA ASP A 115 -4.70 -1.35 13.38
C ASP A 115 -4.42 -1.77 11.93
N VAL A 116 -3.33 -2.50 11.74
CA VAL A 116 -2.88 -2.96 10.43
C VAL A 116 -2.69 -4.47 10.45
N LEU A 117 -3.34 -5.15 9.50
CA LEU A 117 -3.10 -6.55 9.20
C LEU A 117 -2.26 -6.66 7.93
N VAL A 118 -1.03 -7.13 8.04
CA VAL A 118 -0.12 -7.28 6.90
C VAL A 118 -0.20 -8.70 6.34
N ILE A 119 -0.54 -8.82 5.06
CA ILE A 119 -0.59 -10.08 4.33
C ILE A 119 0.44 -10.03 3.20
N GLN A 120 1.49 -10.83 3.27
CA GLN A 120 2.46 -11.00 2.18
C GLN A 120 1.91 -12.03 1.21
N VAL A 121 1.51 -11.59 0.01
CA VAL A 121 0.91 -12.47 -1.01
C VAL A 121 1.96 -13.01 -1.98
N GLU A 122 3.02 -12.26 -2.24
CA GLU A 122 4.10 -12.66 -3.13
C GLU A 122 5.44 -12.03 -2.70
N GLY A 123 6.55 -12.73 -2.96
CA GLY A 123 7.89 -12.28 -2.60
C GLY A 123 8.16 -12.28 -1.09
N GLU A 124 9.16 -11.51 -0.69
CA GLU A 124 9.61 -11.38 0.68
C GLU A 124 9.79 -9.90 1.04
N LYS A 125 9.42 -9.52 2.26
CA LYS A 125 9.64 -8.19 2.80
C LYS A 125 10.20 -8.25 4.21
N ALA A 126 11.37 -7.63 4.41
CA ALA A 126 11.95 -7.49 5.73
C ALA A 126 11.30 -6.32 6.49
N TRP A 127 10.88 -6.57 7.72
CA TRP A 127 10.28 -5.58 8.60
C TRP A 127 11.20 -5.28 9.77
N ARG A 128 11.34 -3.98 10.08
CA ARG A 128 11.98 -3.52 11.32
C ARG A 128 10.90 -2.97 12.23
N LEU A 129 10.70 -3.63 13.34
CA LEU A 129 9.71 -3.22 14.34
C LEU A 129 10.45 -2.51 15.48
N TYR A 130 9.90 -1.40 15.91
CA TYR A 130 10.40 -0.60 17.01
C TYR A 130 9.41 -0.62 18.17
N GLU A 131 9.84 -0.22 19.34
CA GLU A 131 8.91 0.01 20.45
C GLU A 131 7.91 1.09 20.07
N LYS A 132 6.65 0.91 20.46
CA LYS A 132 5.60 1.88 20.14
C LYS A 132 5.83 3.17 20.93
N PRO A 133 5.85 4.33 20.26
CA PRO A 133 6.05 5.61 20.95
C PRO A 133 4.82 6.10 21.72
N ILE A 134 3.63 5.60 21.35
CA ILE A 134 2.34 5.93 21.97
C ILE A 134 1.53 4.63 22.10
N ASP A 135 0.94 4.40 23.28
CA ASP A 135 0.18 3.17 23.54
C ASP A 135 -1.12 3.09 22.74
N THR A 136 -1.86 4.19 22.65
CA THR A 136 -3.15 4.28 21.98
C THR A 136 -3.29 5.67 21.36
N PRO A 137 -2.78 5.89 20.13
CA PRO A 137 -2.89 7.18 19.49
C PRO A 137 -4.37 7.52 19.20
N TYR A 138 -4.77 8.76 19.47
CA TYR A 138 -6.10 9.24 19.09
C TYR A 138 -6.18 9.47 17.58
N ARG A 139 -7.40 9.42 17.03
CA ARG A 139 -7.66 9.80 15.65
C ARG A 139 -7.21 11.25 15.43
N GLY A 140 -6.23 11.48 14.58
CA GLY A 140 -5.60 12.78 14.34
C GLY A 140 -4.21 12.94 14.96
N GLU A 141 -3.77 12.04 15.83
CA GLU A 141 -2.37 11.95 16.28
C GLU A 141 -1.56 11.12 15.28
N GLY A 142 -1.26 11.72 14.13
CA GLY A 142 -0.40 11.10 13.13
C GLY A 142 1.06 11.08 13.53
N PHE A 143 1.86 10.29 12.81
CA PHE A 143 3.31 10.28 12.95
C PHE A 143 3.91 11.64 12.56
N GLU A 144 4.70 12.22 13.47
CA GLU A 144 5.48 13.43 13.23
C GLU A 144 6.97 13.06 13.19
N PRO A 145 7.65 13.20 12.03
CA PRO A 145 9.09 12.93 11.94
C PRO A 145 9.89 13.73 12.95
N GLY A 146 10.79 13.06 13.70
CA GLY A 146 11.65 13.71 14.70
C GLY A 146 11.04 13.90 16.10
N LYS A 147 9.75 13.64 16.28
CA LYS A 147 9.10 13.74 17.61
C LYS A 147 9.39 12.53 18.49
N TYR A 148 9.63 11.39 17.87
CA TYR A 148 9.85 10.10 18.54
C TYR A 148 11.25 9.60 18.21
N GLN A 149 12.22 9.97 19.05
CA GLN A 149 13.62 9.50 18.99
C GLN A 149 13.90 8.57 20.17
#